data_1e9de57ef54f2f5089389ad0813ef862
#
_entry.id   1e9de57ef54f2f5089389ad0813ef862
#
_cell.length_a   1.000
_cell.length_b   1.000
_cell.length_c   1.000
_cell.angle_alpha   90.00
_cell.angle_beta   90.00
_cell.angle_gamma   90.00
#
_symmetry.space_group_name_H-M   'P 1'
#
loop_
_entity.id
_entity.type
_entity.pdbx_description
1 polymer ?
#
loop_
_entity_poly.entity_id
_entity_poly.type
_entity_poly.pdbx_seq_one_letter_code
_entity_poly.pdbx_strand_id
1 'polypeptide(L)'
;MTLYGTVLWLYWAMASLVFGATVYEALVVHPAWSRHAPESFVAFMGTPVGRMNIAAFWIPVAPLFALTALASVAAAAMQGTPNLMLMASAACAVTVVAWTLIYFRPTIARFLEPQGGNAPAERLQAEARRWIVLNWIRVALVAVSWFGVFAASHS
;
A
#
# COMPACT_ATOMS: atom_id res chain seq x y z
N MET A 1 -14.77 5.87 25.69
CA MET A 1 -13.65 5.15 25.02
C MET A 1 -12.35 5.72 25.56
N THR A 2 -11.37 4.87 25.87
CA THR A 2 -10.02 5.32 26.24
C THR A 2 -9.31 5.83 24.99
N LEU A 3 -8.27 6.68 25.16
CA LEU A 3 -7.43 7.15 24.05
C LEU A 3 -6.88 5.96 23.24
N TYR A 4 -6.37 4.94 23.92
CA TYR A 4 -5.88 3.71 23.29
C TYR A 4 -6.94 3.05 22.41
N GLY A 5 -8.15 2.82 22.96
CA GLY A 5 -9.24 2.22 22.19
C GLY A 5 -9.63 3.04 20.97
N THR A 6 -9.62 4.37 21.05
CA THR A 6 -9.92 5.26 19.91
C THR A 6 -8.87 5.11 18.80
N VAL A 7 -7.58 5.17 19.17
CA VAL A 7 -6.49 5.09 18.18
C VAL A 7 -6.41 3.70 17.56
N LEU A 8 -6.66 2.64 18.33
CA LEU A 8 -6.71 1.27 17.84
C LEU A 8 -7.84 1.07 16.82
N TRP A 9 -9.01 1.63 17.08
CA TRP A 9 -10.14 1.63 16.15
C TRP A 9 -9.83 2.38 14.85
N LEU A 10 -9.21 3.54 14.95
CA LEU A 10 -8.77 4.31 13.78
C LEU A 10 -7.75 3.51 12.96
N TYR A 11 -6.80 2.86 13.61
CA TYR A 11 -5.84 2.01 12.91
C TYR A 11 -6.53 0.83 12.21
N TRP A 12 -7.45 0.15 12.89
CA TRP A 12 -8.20 -0.95 12.28
C TRP A 12 -9.03 -0.49 11.08
N ALA A 13 -9.69 0.65 11.16
CA ALA A 13 -10.44 1.23 10.05
C ALA A 13 -9.53 1.58 8.87
N MET A 14 -8.37 2.20 9.12
CA MET A 14 -7.38 2.50 8.09
C MET A 14 -6.79 1.22 7.48
N ALA A 15 -6.47 0.21 8.28
CA ALA A 15 -6.00 -1.09 7.80
C ALA A 15 -7.02 -1.78 6.91
N SER A 16 -8.32 -1.71 7.25
CA SER A 16 -9.42 -2.26 6.45
C SER A 16 -9.55 -1.54 5.10
N LEU A 17 -9.48 -0.20 5.10
CA LEU A 17 -9.50 0.61 3.89
C LEU A 17 -8.32 0.28 2.98
N VAL A 18 -7.11 0.22 3.53
CA VAL A 18 -5.88 -0.08 2.77
C VAL A 18 -5.89 -1.51 2.25
N PHE A 19 -6.36 -2.48 3.04
CA PHE A 19 -6.47 -3.88 2.61
C PHE A 19 -7.45 -4.02 1.44
N GLY A 20 -8.65 -3.48 1.55
CA GLY A 20 -9.62 -3.49 0.46
C GLY A 20 -9.10 -2.81 -0.81
N ALA A 21 -8.48 -1.64 -0.68
CA ALA A 21 -7.92 -0.91 -1.80
C ALA A 21 -6.76 -1.67 -2.48
N THR A 22 -5.83 -2.26 -1.72
CA THR A 22 -4.71 -3.02 -2.30
C THR A 22 -5.17 -4.31 -2.97
N VAL A 23 -6.18 -5.00 -2.44
CA VAL A 23 -6.79 -6.18 -3.08
C VAL A 23 -7.49 -5.78 -4.37
N TYR A 24 -8.28 -4.70 -4.36
CA TYR A 24 -8.94 -4.18 -5.55
C TYR A 24 -7.91 -3.82 -6.64
N GLU A 25 -6.86 -3.09 -6.28
CA GLU A 25 -5.79 -2.79 -7.24
C GLU A 25 -5.15 -4.05 -7.82
N ALA A 26 -4.83 -5.03 -6.96
CA ALA A 26 -4.18 -6.26 -7.40
C ALA A 26 -5.04 -7.10 -8.35
N LEU A 27 -6.35 -7.17 -8.11
CA LEU A 27 -7.26 -8.01 -8.89
C LEU A 27 -7.83 -7.31 -10.13
N VAL A 28 -8.02 -5.99 -10.08
CA VAL A 28 -8.76 -5.25 -11.12
C VAL A 28 -7.84 -4.29 -11.87
N VAL A 29 -7.10 -3.45 -11.14
CA VAL A 29 -6.32 -2.36 -11.75
C VAL A 29 -5.04 -2.88 -12.41
N HIS A 30 -4.27 -3.71 -11.70
CA HIS A 30 -2.98 -4.19 -12.20
C HIS A 30 -3.11 -5.05 -13.47
N PRO A 31 -4.06 -5.99 -13.60
CA PRO A 31 -4.24 -6.71 -14.85
C PRO A 31 -4.64 -5.82 -16.03
N ALA A 32 -5.36 -4.71 -15.77
CA ALA A 32 -5.80 -3.81 -16.82
C ALA A 32 -4.64 -3.08 -17.53
N TRP A 33 -3.61 -2.67 -16.76
CA TRP A 33 -2.49 -1.92 -17.34
C TRP A 33 -1.24 -2.77 -17.66
N SER A 34 -1.13 -3.98 -17.11
CA SER A 34 0.10 -4.78 -17.22
C SER A 34 0.16 -5.70 -18.45
N ARG A 35 -0.96 -5.92 -19.14
CA ARG A 35 -1.05 -6.92 -20.24
C ARG A 35 -0.11 -6.61 -21.40
N HIS A 36 0.06 -5.33 -21.73
CA HIS A 36 0.91 -4.85 -22.84
C HIS A 36 1.71 -3.62 -22.37
N ALA A 37 2.41 -3.74 -21.22
CA ALA A 37 3.27 -2.66 -20.73
C ALA A 37 4.46 -2.45 -21.66
N PRO A 38 4.89 -1.20 -21.95
CA PRO A 38 4.46 0.04 -21.29
C PRO A 38 3.22 0.70 -21.91
N GLU A 39 2.80 0.34 -23.12
CA GLU A 39 1.74 1.03 -23.87
C GLU A 39 0.41 1.01 -23.11
N SER A 40 0.02 -0.13 -22.55
CA SER A 40 -1.20 -0.26 -21.76
C SER A 40 -1.17 0.56 -20.48
N PHE A 41 0.01 0.75 -19.87
CA PHE A 41 0.19 1.60 -18.71
C PHE A 41 -0.01 3.08 -19.07
N VAL A 42 0.63 3.54 -20.15
CA VAL A 42 0.47 4.93 -20.65
C VAL A 42 -0.98 5.20 -21.05
N ALA A 43 -1.62 4.25 -21.74
CA ALA A 43 -3.04 4.36 -22.11
C ALA A 43 -3.96 4.45 -20.88
N PHE A 44 -3.68 3.69 -19.83
CA PHE A 44 -4.48 3.65 -18.61
C PHE A 44 -4.27 4.86 -17.70
N MET A 45 -3.00 5.29 -17.53
CA MET A 45 -2.59 6.32 -16.57
C MET A 45 -2.24 7.65 -17.21
N GLY A 46 -1.89 7.66 -18.51
CA GLY A 46 -1.31 8.81 -19.21
C GLY A 46 -2.29 9.74 -19.91
N THR A 47 -3.55 9.32 -20.14
CA THR A 47 -4.50 10.15 -20.88
C THR A 47 -5.24 11.14 -19.97
N PRO A 48 -5.48 12.41 -20.40
CA PRO A 48 -6.20 13.39 -19.61
C PRO A 48 -7.64 12.98 -19.26
N VAL A 49 -8.27 12.15 -20.11
CA VAL A 49 -9.66 11.69 -19.98
C VAL A 49 -9.78 10.42 -19.12
N GLY A 50 -8.70 9.60 -19.04
CA GLY A 50 -8.69 8.33 -18.32
C GLY A 50 -7.87 8.32 -17.05
N ARG A 51 -7.38 9.47 -16.59
CA ARG A 51 -6.55 9.55 -15.38
C ARG A 51 -7.32 9.07 -14.16
N MET A 52 -7.19 7.78 -13.87
CA MET A 52 -7.40 7.35 -12.50
C MET A 52 -6.30 8.00 -11.66
N ASN A 53 -6.64 9.04 -10.94
CA ASN A 53 -5.70 9.71 -10.04
C ASN A 53 -5.50 8.87 -8.77
N ILE A 54 -4.87 7.70 -8.95
CA ILE A 54 -4.55 6.77 -7.86
C ILE A 54 -3.77 7.50 -6.76
N ALA A 55 -2.94 8.48 -7.15
CA ALA A 55 -2.19 9.29 -6.22
C ALA A 55 -3.10 10.12 -5.29
N ALA A 56 -4.24 10.63 -5.76
CA ALA A 56 -5.17 11.38 -4.93
C ALA A 56 -5.71 10.56 -3.74
N PHE A 57 -5.87 9.25 -3.94
CA PHE A 57 -6.24 8.34 -2.85
C PHE A 57 -5.04 8.02 -1.94
N TRP A 58 -3.90 7.62 -2.52
CA TRP A 58 -2.78 7.12 -1.73
C TRP A 58 -1.97 8.18 -0.99
N ILE A 59 -1.93 9.43 -1.50
CA ILE A 59 -1.21 10.53 -0.83
C ILE A 59 -1.71 10.77 0.60
N PRO A 60 -3.01 10.90 0.89
CA PRO A 60 -3.50 11.02 2.26
C PRO A 60 -3.55 9.68 3.02
N VAL A 61 -3.91 8.57 2.35
CA VAL A 61 -4.22 7.30 3.02
C VAL A 61 -2.97 6.60 3.53
N ALA A 62 -1.88 6.56 2.75
CA ALA A 62 -0.68 5.84 3.15
C ALA A 62 -0.01 6.44 4.42
N PRO A 63 0.21 7.76 4.55
CA PRO A 63 0.74 8.30 5.78
C PRO A 63 -0.21 8.14 6.97
N LEU A 64 -1.53 8.29 6.78
CA LEU A 64 -2.49 8.08 7.86
C LEU A 64 -2.48 6.63 8.36
N PHE A 65 -2.34 5.66 7.48
CA PHE A 65 -2.18 4.24 7.83
C PHE A 65 -0.95 4.00 8.72
N ALA A 66 0.21 4.53 8.33
CA ALA A 66 1.43 4.41 9.14
C ALA A 66 1.32 5.16 10.48
N LEU A 67 0.77 6.38 10.46
CA LEU A 67 0.62 7.21 11.67
C LEU A 67 -0.33 6.57 12.69
N THR A 68 -1.47 6.05 12.25
CA THR A 68 -2.42 5.37 13.15
C THR A 68 -1.82 4.08 13.72
N ALA A 69 -1.02 3.34 12.95
CA ALA A 69 -0.30 2.17 13.42
C ALA A 69 0.71 2.53 14.51
N LEU A 70 1.56 3.53 14.27
CA LEU A 70 2.56 4.00 15.24
C LEU A 70 1.91 4.59 16.49
N ALA A 71 0.85 5.39 16.33
CA ALA A 71 0.10 5.96 17.45
C ALA A 71 -0.53 4.88 18.34
N SER A 72 -1.01 3.77 17.73
CA SER A 72 -1.58 2.64 18.48
C SER A 72 -0.52 1.93 19.33
N VAL A 73 0.69 1.72 18.78
CA VAL A 73 1.81 1.14 19.54
C VAL A 73 2.25 2.07 20.68
N ALA A 74 2.37 3.38 20.40
CA ALA A 74 2.73 4.37 21.42
C ALA A 74 1.68 4.42 22.55
N ALA A 75 0.39 4.42 22.22
CA ALA A 75 -0.67 4.42 23.21
C ALA A 75 -0.70 3.14 24.07
N ALA A 76 -0.42 1.97 23.47
CA ALA A 76 -0.28 0.71 24.22
C ALA A 76 0.92 0.74 25.16
N ALA A 77 2.06 1.26 24.71
CA ALA A 77 3.24 1.41 25.56
C ALA A 77 3.02 2.36 26.74
N MET A 78 2.30 3.47 26.54
CA MET A 78 1.95 4.41 27.61
C MET A 78 1.02 3.78 28.67
N GLN A 79 0.25 2.77 28.31
CA GLN A 79 -0.61 2.02 29.26
C GLN A 79 0.11 0.82 29.90
N GLY A 80 1.38 0.57 29.55
CA GLY A 80 2.12 -0.58 30.06
C GLY A 80 1.62 -1.94 29.52
N THR A 81 0.88 -1.94 28.41
CA THR A 81 0.30 -3.15 27.78
C THR A 81 0.92 -3.41 26.41
N PRO A 82 2.23 -3.71 26.30
CA PRO A 82 2.84 -4.02 25.02
C PRO A 82 2.22 -5.29 24.44
N ASN A 83 1.72 -5.20 23.20
CA ASN A 83 1.10 -6.32 22.50
C ASN A 83 1.94 -6.65 21.25
N LEU A 84 2.51 -7.86 21.22
CA LEU A 84 3.38 -8.30 20.13
C LEU A 84 2.65 -8.31 18.78
N MET A 85 1.37 -8.69 18.76
CA MET A 85 0.57 -8.69 17.53
C MET A 85 0.38 -7.28 16.98
N LEU A 86 0.13 -6.30 17.86
CA LEU A 86 0.04 -4.90 17.47
C LEU A 86 1.37 -4.36 16.95
N MET A 87 2.49 -4.71 17.58
CA MET A 87 3.82 -4.29 17.14
C MET A 87 4.17 -4.90 15.76
N ALA A 88 3.89 -6.18 15.55
CA ALA A 88 4.10 -6.85 14.26
C ALA A 88 3.20 -6.24 13.17
N SER A 89 1.93 -5.98 13.48
CA SER A 89 0.98 -5.30 12.61
C SER A 89 1.50 -3.92 12.18
N ALA A 90 1.94 -3.11 13.14
CA ALA A 90 2.47 -1.77 12.86
C ALA A 90 3.78 -1.82 12.05
N ALA A 91 4.67 -2.78 12.35
CA ALA A 91 5.89 -2.98 11.57
C ALA A 91 5.57 -3.31 10.09
N CYS A 92 4.57 -4.17 9.84
CA CYS A 92 4.09 -4.45 8.48
C CYS A 92 3.53 -3.18 7.80
N ALA A 93 2.72 -2.38 8.51
CA ALA A 93 2.15 -1.14 7.97
C ALA A 93 3.25 -0.14 7.57
N VAL A 94 4.22 0.11 8.44
CA VAL A 94 5.35 1.00 8.16
C VAL A 94 6.21 0.47 7.01
N THR A 95 6.48 -0.83 6.98
CA THR A 95 7.24 -1.48 5.90
C THR A 95 6.56 -1.29 4.55
N VAL A 96 5.24 -1.49 4.48
CA VAL A 96 4.45 -1.29 3.26
C VAL A 96 4.54 0.16 2.76
N VAL A 97 4.41 1.14 3.65
CA VAL A 97 4.51 2.56 3.28
C VAL A 97 5.92 2.91 2.83
N ALA A 98 6.94 2.52 3.58
CA ALA A 98 8.34 2.76 3.22
C ALA A 98 8.69 2.12 1.86
N TRP A 99 8.30 0.86 1.65
CA TRP A 99 8.52 0.17 0.38
C TRP A 99 7.79 0.82 -0.80
N THR A 100 6.58 1.33 -0.56
CA THR A 100 5.84 2.10 -1.55
C THR A 100 6.60 3.34 -1.98
N LEU A 101 7.18 4.09 -1.05
CA LEU A 101 7.94 5.30 -1.34
C LEU A 101 9.28 5.02 -2.02
N ILE A 102 9.98 3.95 -1.61
CA ILE A 102 11.34 3.66 -2.09
C ILE A 102 11.32 2.92 -3.44
N TYR A 103 10.35 2.04 -3.67
CA TYR A 103 10.33 1.18 -4.85
C TYR A 103 9.13 1.41 -5.76
N PHE A 104 7.89 1.31 -5.24
CA PHE A 104 6.70 1.29 -6.09
C PHE A 104 6.45 2.63 -6.77
N ARG A 105 6.52 3.73 -6.02
CA ARG A 105 6.31 5.08 -6.55
C ARG A 105 7.33 5.48 -7.62
N PRO A 106 8.65 5.36 -7.42
CA PRO A 106 9.63 5.70 -8.46
C PRO A 106 9.55 4.77 -9.68
N THR A 107 9.17 3.50 -9.52
CA THR A 107 8.99 2.59 -10.66
C THR A 107 7.79 3.02 -11.53
N ILE A 108 6.67 3.40 -10.91
CA ILE A 108 5.51 3.94 -11.63
C ILE A 108 5.88 5.25 -12.35
N ALA A 109 6.62 6.14 -11.71
CA ALA A 109 7.07 7.39 -12.34
C ALA A 109 7.88 7.13 -13.62
N ARG A 110 8.79 6.14 -13.59
CA ARG A 110 9.55 5.72 -14.77
C ARG A 110 8.69 5.17 -15.91
N PHE A 111 7.63 4.42 -15.61
CA PHE A 111 6.69 3.93 -16.63
C PHE A 111 5.91 5.07 -17.31
N LEU A 112 5.75 6.22 -16.64
CA LEU A 112 5.07 7.40 -17.18
C LEU A 112 5.99 8.33 -17.97
N GLU A 113 7.31 8.12 -17.94
CA GLU A 113 8.24 8.91 -18.74
C GLU A 113 8.00 8.67 -20.24
N PRO A 114 8.07 9.72 -21.07
CA PRO A 114 7.93 9.57 -22.51
C PRO A 114 8.92 8.52 -23.04
N GLN A 115 8.40 7.51 -23.75
CA GLN A 115 9.15 6.39 -24.32
C GLN A 115 9.88 5.49 -23.30
N GLY A 116 9.44 5.43 -22.05
CA GLY A 116 10.06 4.56 -21.02
C GLY A 116 11.56 4.87 -20.80
N GLY A 117 12.00 6.11 -21.03
CA GLY A 117 13.39 6.51 -20.85
C GLY A 117 14.38 5.81 -21.79
N ASN A 118 14.02 5.49 -23.02
CA ASN A 118 14.82 4.71 -24.00
C ASN A 118 15.08 3.25 -23.61
N ALA A 119 14.37 2.69 -22.62
CA ALA A 119 14.52 1.29 -22.24
C ALA A 119 13.83 0.37 -23.28
N PRO A 120 14.42 -0.78 -23.64
CA PRO A 120 13.77 -1.75 -24.51
C PRO A 120 12.43 -2.22 -23.93
N ALA A 121 11.40 -2.40 -24.77
CA ALA A 121 10.06 -2.83 -24.36
C ALA A 121 10.07 -4.11 -23.51
N GLU A 122 10.93 -5.07 -23.86
CA GLU A 122 11.11 -6.32 -23.12
C GLU A 122 11.56 -6.09 -21.65
N ARG A 123 12.44 -5.13 -21.44
CA ARG A 123 12.89 -4.76 -20.09
C ARG A 123 11.75 -4.15 -19.28
N LEU A 124 10.98 -3.25 -19.89
CA LEU A 124 9.82 -2.62 -19.22
C LEU A 124 8.75 -3.66 -18.87
N GLN A 125 8.50 -4.64 -19.76
CA GLN A 125 7.61 -5.76 -19.47
C GLN A 125 8.12 -6.64 -18.31
N ALA A 126 9.42 -6.92 -18.26
CA ALA A 126 10.02 -7.68 -17.18
C ALA A 126 9.90 -6.92 -15.84
N GLU A 127 10.15 -5.60 -15.85
CA GLU A 127 9.96 -4.74 -14.69
C GLU A 127 8.49 -4.68 -14.24
N ALA A 128 7.53 -4.61 -15.17
CA ALA A 128 6.11 -4.64 -14.86
C ALA A 128 5.70 -5.97 -14.21
N ARG A 129 6.14 -7.11 -14.73
CA ARG A 129 5.89 -8.43 -14.13
C ARG A 129 6.48 -8.51 -12.71
N ARG A 130 7.73 -8.08 -12.53
CA ARG A 130 8.37 -8.03 -11.20
C ARG A 130 7.58 -7.15 -10.24
N TRP A 131 7.14 -5.98 -10.69
CA TRP A 131 6.35 -5.05 -9.89
C TRP A 131 5.06 -5.71 -9.39
N ILE A 132 4.35 -6.47 -10.26
CA ILE A 132 3.12 -7.18 -9.89
C ILE A 132 3.38 -8.25 -8.83
N VAL A 133 4.44 -9.07 -9.01
CA VAL A 133 4.80 -10.11 -8.02
C VAL A 133 5.11 -9.47 -6.67
N LEU A 134 5.90 -8.40 -6.65
CA LEU A 134 6.23 -7.69 -5.42
C LEU A 134 5.01 -7.01 -4.79
N ASN A 135 4.05 -6.58 -5.62
CA ASN A 135 2.80 -6.03 -5.11
C ASN A 135 1.95 -7.07 -4.36
N TRP A 136 1.95 -8.34 -4.79
CA TRP A 136 1.28 -9.41 -4.04
C TRP A 136 1.92 -9.64 -2.66
N ILE A 137 3.23 -9.52 -2.54
CA ILE A 137 3.91 -9.55 -1.22
C ILE A 137 3.45 -8.35 -0.38
N ARG A 138 3.30 -7.17 -0.98
CA ARG A 138 2.76 -5.98 -0.30
C ARG A 138 1.32 -6.23 0.20
N VAL A 139 0.46 -6.83 -0.62
CA VAL A 139 -0.91 -7.21 -0.22
C VAL A 139 -0.89 -8.16 0.97
N ALA A 140 0.00 -9.16 0.97
CA ALA A 140 0.16 -10.09 2.09
C ALA A 140 0.60 -9.37 3.38
N LEU A 141 1.54 -8.42 3.30
CA LEU A 141 1.95 -7.61 4.46
C LEU A 141 0.80 -6.75 5.00
N VAL A 142 -0.02 -6.17 4.11
CA VAL A 142 -1.23 -5.43 4.52
C VAL A 142 -2.23 -6.36 5.19
N ALA A 143 -2.42 -7.58 4.67
CA ALA A 143 -3.29 -8.57 5.31
C ALA A 143 -2.79 -8.93 6.72
N VAL A 144 -1.48 -9.17 6.89
CA VAL A 144 -0.88 -9.42 8.21
C VAL A 144 -1.10 -8.23 9.14
N SER A 145 -0.92 -7.00 8.65
CA SER A 145 -1.20 -5.79 9.40
C SER A 145 -2.66 -5.72 9.86
N TRP A 146 -3.60 -5.99 8.94
CA TRP A 146 -5.04 -5.98 9.23
C TRP A 146 -5.44 -7.03 10.26
N PHE A 147 -5.00 -8.29 10.08
CA PHE A 147 -5.28 -9.37 11.04
C PHE A 147 -4.63 -9.10 12.40
N GLY A 148 -3.41 -8.56 12.42
CA GLY A 148 -2.70 -8.27 13.67
C GLY A 148 -3.39 -7.20 14.51
N VAL A 149 -3.87 -6.10 13.90
CA VAL A 149 -4.64 -5.08 14.64
C VAL A 149 -6.01 -5.60 15.05
N PHE A 150 -6.67 -6.42 14.21
CA PHE A 150 -7.93 -7.09 14.58
C PHE A 150 -7.74 -7.98 15.81
N ALA A 151 -6.73 -8.85 15.83
CA ALA A 151 -6.43 -9.71 16.97
C ALA A 151 -6.11 -8.89 18.23
N ALA A 152 -5.32 -7.81 18.10
CA ALA A 152 -4.99 -6.93 19.21
C ALA A 152 -6.20 -6.16 19.78
N SER A 153 -7.25 -5.95 18.99
CA SER A 153 -8.48 -5.28 19.47
C SER A 153 -9.40 -6.20 20.27
N HIS A 154 -9.14 -7.51 20.29
CA HIS A 154 -9.94 -8.54 20.97
C HIS A 154 -9.16 -9.23 22.11
N SER A 155 -7.91 -8.86 22.35
CA SER A 155 -7.08 -9.32 23.47
C SER A 155 -7.10 -8.34 24.64
#